data_b9ee125b57b00a896c20932a83ba8ccb
#
_entry.id   b9ee125b57b00a896c20932a83ba8ccb
#
_cell.length_a   1.000
_cell.length_b   1.000
_cell.length_c   1.000
_cell.angle_alpha   90.00
_cell.angle_beta   90.00
_cell.angle_gamma   90.00
#
_symmetry.space_group_name_H-M   'P 1'
#
loop_
_entity.id
_entity.type
_entity.pdbx_description
1 polymer ?
#
loop_
_entity_poly.entity_id
_entity_poly.type
_entity_poly.pdbx_seq_one_letter_code
_entity_poly.pdbx_strand_id
1 'polypeptide(L)'
;MLWKLSLTGIKSRLRDYLVLFSGLVMASAIFYMFESMASNEAFLKSNTIVAATVIIFRFGSVLLGIITFVYILYANSFLMTMRQKDYAMFMMLGAKGRKIAQMIFSETFLVGIAATLVGSAVGVGLTSIVHRLLVDQLDLNISHFTPFSIHGLLITVLFFAVLFLLAAVVNAFSIVKKPILALIRADQTPTRIKQHKFLFFLEVVLGIAFLGCGYYMMKHVGTYQVFGIGVALVTIVLGTYFIFHSVIIFFLSLLKKSEQISLKKLNNFTLSQLNFRIREYTQMLSMVAMLFALALGALTVGLGFKNEIADLTENNSGYDLVMNNPRAEDQQKIKELSPTLSASYTQKEDAGTIYYNASEFAAQPLIMIKHEDGTPPKITKEKVPAEKMNELTVQEELRSYELPEQQEKEIKVVSQSEFDQLNLPQSTLQLVQVKDFQANLKPIETLVAQNKMNNPSLQKVEYSNQKYEMYEVYNGLFSGFEFMGFFLGLAFLTMLASCLMFKILSGSKSDIARYEMLEKIGTRRGLLKQSIRREVGVLFLAPGILGVVHVLFGLQMFGLFMQDPYKDIWVPFTIFFVLYFIYYVLTTWLYTGIVLKKRL
;
A
#
# COMPACT_ATOMS: atom_id res chain seq x y z
N MET A 1 36.94 -10.55 22.83
CA MET A 1 37.13 -9.10 23.11
C MET A 1 36.26 -8.22 22.18
N LEU A 2 36.33 -8.35 20.85
CA LEU A 2 35.55 -7.55 19.90
C LEU A 2 34.03 -7.63 20.15
N TRP A 3 33.49 -8.80 20.39
CA TRP A 3 32.07 -9.01 20.69
C TRP A 3 31.59 -8.25 21.93
N LYS A 4 32.38 -8.26 23.03
CA LYS A 4 32.07 -7.47 24.23
C LYS A 4 32.08 -5.96 23.95
N LEU A 5 33.03 -5.48 23.13
CA LEU A 5 33.10 -4.08 22.72
C LEU A 5 31.89 -3.67 21.86
N SER A 6 31.46 -4.52 20.92
CA SER A 6 30.24 -4.30 20.13
C SER A 6 28.99 -4.20 21.00
N LEU A 7 28.81 -5.14 21.93
CA LEU A 7 27.66 -5.11 22.87
C LEU A 7 27.68 -3.89 23.79
N THR A 8 28.84 -3.51 24.30
CA THR A 8 28.97 -2.29 25.11
C THR A 8 28.66 -1.03 24.30
N GLY A 9 29.08 -1.02 23.03
CA GLY A 9 28.75 0.06 22.08
C GLY A 9 27.25 0.20 21.83
N ILE A 10 26.53 -0.91 21.64
CA ILE A 10 25.06 -0.92 21.51
C ILE A 10 24.41 -0.43 22.80
N LYS A 11 24.82 -0.97 23.96
CA LYS A 11 24.24 -0.62 25.28
C LYS A 11 24.42 0.85 25.62
N SER A 12 25.54 1.46 25.26
CA SER A 12 25.80 2.90 25.53
C SER A 12 24.91 3.84 24.72
N ARG A 13 24.29 3.37 23.63
CA ARG A 13 23.42 4.13 22.71
C ARG A 13 22.09 3.43 22.45
N LEU A 14 21.60 2.68 23.44
CA LEU A 14 20.42 1.84 23.33
C LEU A 14 19.21 2.59 22.73
N ARG A 15 19.03 3.85 23.08
CA ARG A 15 17.95 4.70 22.59
C ARG A 15 18.01 4.91 21.07
N ASP A 16 19.19 5.15 20.53
CA ASP A 16 19.37 5.40 19.10
C ASP A 16 19.11 4.11 18.32
N TYR A 17 19.56 2.97 18.88
CA TYR A 17 19.29 1.66 18.30
C TYR A 17 17.81 1.26 18.37
N LEU A 18 17.10 1.56 19.47
CA LEU A 18 15.68 1.22 19.62
C LEU A 18 14.80 1.88 18.57
N VAL A 19 15.05 3.14 18.23
CA VAL A 19 14.27 3.84 17.20
C VAL A 19 14.46 3.18 15.84
N LEU A 20 15.69 2.83 15.48
CA LEU A 20 15.98 2.13 14.23
C LEU A 20 15.43 0.70 14.25
N PHE A 21 15.56 0.01 15.37
CA PHE A 21 15.11 -1.34 15.61
C PHE A 21 13.60 -1.48 15.38
N SER A 22 12.80 -0.47 15.76
CA SER A 22 11.35 -0.49 15.57
C SER A 22 10.93 -0.63 14.10
N GLY A 23 11.61 0.08 13.19
CA GLY A 23 11.36 -0.06 11.75
C GLY A 23 11.73 -1.44 11.20
N LEU A 24 12.84 -2.02 11.68
CA LEU A 24 13.28 -3.35 11.29
C LEU A 24 12.38 -4.46 11.84
N VAL A 25 11.95 -4.34 13.09
CA VAL A 25 11.00 -5.27 13.73
C VAL A 25 9.68 -5.28 12.96
N MET A 26 9.15 -4.11 12.59
CA MET A 26 7.90 -4.05 11.83
C MET A 26 8.05 -4.62 10.43
N ALA A 27 9.15 -4.33 9.74
CA ALA A 27 9.44 -4.91 8.42
C ALA A 27 9.52 -6.43 8.47
N SER A 28 10.26 -6.99 9.43
CA SER A 28 10.39 -8.45 9.56
C SER A 28 9.12 -9.12 10.07
N ALA A 29 8.30 -8.43 10.87
CA ALA A 29 7.01 -8.92 11.31
C ALA A 29 6.01 -9.05 10.14
N ILE A 30 5.93 -8.03 9.29
CA ILE A 30 5.04 -8.04 8.12
C ILE A 30 5.55 -9.01 7.05
N PHE A 31 6.86 -9.11 6.86
CA PHE A 31 7.45 -10.11 5.97
C PHE A 31 7.12 -11.54 6.43
N TYR A 32 7.30 -11.83 7.72
CA TYR A 32 6.93 -13.13 8.29
C TYR A 32 5.44 -13.42 8.08
N MET A 33 4.59 -12.43 8.34
CA MET A 33 3.14 -12.57 8.15
C MET A 33 2.81 -12.95 6.70
N PHE A 34 3.38 -12.24 5.71
CA PHE A 34 3.15 -12.56 4.30
C PHE A 34 3.64 -13.96 3.94
N GLU A 35 4.85 -14.34 4.36
CA GLU A 35 5.39 -15.67 4.10
C GLU A 35 4.62 -16.78 4.84
N SER A 36 4.17 -16.53 6.06
CA SER A 36 3.35 -17.47 6.83
C SER A 36 2.00 -17.70 6.15
N MET A 37 1.34 -16.66 5.68
CA MET A 37 0.08 -16.76 4.92
C MET A 37 0.29 -17.44 3.56
N ALA A 38 1.36 -17.09 2.84
CA ALA A 38 1.69 -17.67 1.55
C ALA A 38 2.13 -19.14 1.60
N SER A 39 2.57 -19.61 2.75
CA SER A 39 3.08 -20.99 2.95
C SER A 39 2.07 -21.90 3.67
N ASN A 40 0.89 -21.42 4.01
CA ASN A 40 -0.08 -22.19 4.78
C ASN A 40 -0.87 -23.16 3.88
N GLU A 41 -0.65 -24.48 4.05
CA GLU A 41 -1.32 -25.49 3.22
C GLU A 41 -2.85 -25.51 3.38
N ALA A 42 -3.37 -25.20 4.56
CA ALA A 42 -4.81 -25.13 4.79
C ALA A 42 -5.44 -23.98 3.97
N PHE A 43 -4.72 -22.88 3.85
CA PHE A 43 -5.10 -21.73 3.04
C PHE A 43 -4.99 -22.03 1.54
N LEU A 44 -3.93 -22.74 1.12
CA LEU A 44 -3.66 -23.10 -0.28
C LEU A 44 -4.68 -24.11 -0.84
N LYS A 45 -5.23 -24.99 0.00
CA LYS A 45 -6.13 -26.08 -0.43
C LYS A 45 -7.62 -25.68 -0.40
N SER A 46 -7.95 -24.51 0.14
CA SER A 46 -9.34 -24.16 0.40
C SER A 46 -10.13 -23.74 -0.84
N ASN A 47 -9.52 -23.08 -1.85
CA ASN A 47 -10.19 -22.69 -3.11
C ASN A 47 -9.18 -22.10 -4.12
N THR A 48 -9.50 -22.15 -5.43
CA THR A 48 -8.73 -21.48 -6.50
C THR A 48 -8.54 -19.98 -6.30
N ILE A 49 -9.53 -19.32 -5.72
CA ILE A 49 -9.52 -17.88 -5.38
C ILE A 49 -8.43 -17.57 -4.34
N VAL A 50 -8.27 -18.44 -3.36
CA VAL A 50 -7.23 -18.28 -2.31
C VAL A 50 -5.82 -18.44 -2.87
N ALA A 51 -5.64 -19.22 -3.92
CA ALA A 51 -4.33 -19.34 -4.59
C ALA A 51 -3.84 -18.01 -5.18
N ALA A 52 -4.74 -17.17 -5.70
CA ALA A 52 -4.40 -15.82 -6.17
C ALA A 52 -3.91 -14.92 -5.02
N THR A 53 -4.55 -14.98 -3.86
CA THR A 53 -4.15 -14.24 -2.66
C THR A 53 -2.72 -14.60 -2.21
N VAL A 54 -2.32 -15.86 -2.33
CA VAL A 54 -0.95 -16.32 -2.04
C VAL A 54 0.09 -15.64 -2.94
N ILE A 55 -0.20 -15.52 -4.24
CA ILE A 55 0.69 -14.83 -5.19
C ILE A 55 0.85 -13.36 -4.80
N ILE A 56 -0.24 -12.72 -4.38
CA ILE A 56 -0.26 -11.33 -3.92
C ILE A 56 0.63 -11.15 -2.69
N PHE A 57 0.53 -12.02 -1.69
CA PHE A 57 1.39 -11.94 -0.50
C PHE A 57 2.87 -12.18 -0.81
N ARG A 58 3.19 -13.10 -1.71
CA ARG A 58 4.58 -13.28 -2.18
C ARG A 58 5.11 -12.05 -2.90
N PHE A 59 4.31 -11.41 -3.73
CA PHE A 59 4.67 -10.15 -4.36
C PHE A 59 4.92 -9.06 -3.30
N GLY A 60 4.05 -8.96 -2.30
CA GLY A 60 4.22 -8.07 -1.14
C GLY A 60 5.53 -8.32 -0.38
N SER A 61 5.89 -9.59 -0.13
CA SER A 61 7.16 -9.98 0.51
C SER A 61 8.37 -9.48 -0.28
N VAL A 62 8.37 -9.68 -1.61
CA VAL A 62 9.48 -9.24 -2.48
C VAL A 62 9.62 -7.72 -2.46
N LEU A 63 8.50 -7.00 -2.63
CA LEU A 63 8.50 -5.53 -2.60
C LEU A 63 8.99 -4.99 -1.26
N LEU A 64 8.47 -5.53 -0.16
CA LEU A 64 8.90 -5.19 1.19
C LEU A 64 10.39 -5.47 1.39
N GLY A 65 10.88 -6.60 0.89
CA GLY A 65 12.29 -7.00 0.96
C GLY A 65 13.22 -6.01 0.26
N ILE A 66 12.88 -5.59 -0.95
CA ILE A 66 13.66 -4.60 -1.73
C ILE A 66 13.75 -3.27 -0.96
N ILE A 67 12.62 -2.77 -0.49
CA ILE A 67 12.57 -1.48 0.23
C ILE A 67 13.29 -1.58 1.59
N THR A 68 13.12 -2.71 2.30
CA THR A 68 13.81 -2.96 3.56
C THR A 68 15.33 -3.01 3.37
N PHE A 69 15.81 -3.58 2.27
CA PHE A 69 17.25 -3.58 1.96
C PHE A 69 17.81 -2.15 1.82
N VAL A 70 17.13 -1.30 1.03
CA VAL A 70 17.50 0.12 0.90
C VAL A 70 17.46 0.83 2.25
N TYR A 71 16.42 0.59 3.04
CA TYR A 71 16.29 1.11 4.40
C TYR A 71 17.44 0.68 5.31
N ILE A 72 17.81 -0.60 5.31
CA ILE A 72 18.92 -1.15 6.12
C ILE A 72 20.26 -0.49 5.75
N LEU A 73 20.56 -0.38 4.45
CA LEU A 73 21.78 0.28 3.97
C LEU A 73 21.87 1.72 4.46
N TYR A 74 20.78 2.45 4.33
CA TYR A 74 20.72 3.84 4.80
C TYR A 74 20.87 3.95 6.32
N ALA A 75 20.08 3.20 7.05
CA ALA A 75 20.04 3.21 8.51
C ALA A 75 21.40 2.86 9.12
N ASN A 76 22.03 1.83 8.60
CA ASN A 76 23.37 1.42 9.02
C ASN A 76 24.46 2.43 8.67
N SER A 77 24.43 3.00 7.46
CA SER A 77 25.37 4.06 7.06
C SER A 77 25.33 5.24 8.03
N PHE A 78 24.14 5.57 8.51
CA PHE A 78 23.95 6.65 9.45
C PHE A 78 24.45 6.30 10.88
N LEU A 79 24.11 5.11 11.40
CA LEU A 79 24.66 4.63 12.69
C LEU A 79 26.19 4.68 12.70
N MET A 80 26.81 4.30 11.59
CA MET A 80 28.26 4.34 11.43
C MET A 80 28.81 5.76 11.45
N THR A 81 28.13 6.71 10.82
CA THR A 81 28.53 8.11 10.84
C THR A 81 28.59 8.64 12.27
N MET A 82 27.65 8.26 13.13
CA MET A 82 27.66 8.64 14.56
C MET A 82 28.81 8.03 15.35
N ARG A 83 29.37 6.90 14.92
CA ARG A 83 30.46 6.16 15.58
C ARG A 83 31.83 6.35 14.93
N GLN A 84 31.91 7.17 13.90
CA GLN A 84 33.18 7.39 13.18
C GLN A 84 34.34 7.80 14.11
N LYS A 85 34.05 8.62 15.11
CA LYS A 85 35.08 9.04 16.11
C LYS A 85 35.53 7.88 16.98
N ASP A 86 34.60 7.01 17.42
CA ASP A 86 34.91 5.84 18.22
C ASP A 86 35.85 4.91 17.44
N TYR A 87 35.53 4.67 16.15
CA TYR A 87 36.35 3.84 15.25
C TYR A 87 37.73 4.47 14.98
N ALA A 88 37.75 5.80 14.75
CA ALA A 88 39.01 6.50 14.55
C ALA A 88 39.92 6.45 15.79
N MET A 89 39.34 6.55 17.00
CA MET A 89 40.08 6.43 18.27
C MET A 89 40.67 5.00 18.42
N PHE A 90 39.93 3.95 18.11
CA PHE A 90 40.45 2.59 18.11
C PHE A 90 41.59 2.40 17.09
N MET A 91 41.48 3.03 15.89
CA MET A 91 42.55 2.98 14.89
C MET A 91 43.79 3.72 15.34
N MET A 92 43.65 4.86 16.05
CA MET A 92 44.79 5.56 16.65
C MET A 92 45.48 4.75 17.75
N LEU A 93 44.73 3.94 18.49
CA LEU A 93 45.24 3.00 19.48
C LEU A 93 45.83 1.72 18.84
N GLY A 94 45.99 1.68 17.52
CA GLY A 94 46.65 0.60 16.80
C GLY A 94 45.71 -0.51 16.27
N ALA A 95 44.38 -0.33 16.33
CA ALA A 95 43.48 -1.30 15.75
C ALA A 95 43.56 -1.28 14.22
N LYS A 96 43.88 -2.43 13.61
CA LYS A 96 43.90 -2.58 12.15
C LYS A 96 42.49 -2.41 11.57
N GLY A 97 42.37 -1.78 10.39
CA GLY A 97 41.09 -1.56 9.70
C GLY A 97 40.23 -2.84 9.57
N ARG A 98 40.87 -4.01 9.35
CA ARG A 98 40.18 -5.33 9.31
C ARG A 98 39.47 -5.66 10.64
N LYS A 99 40.04 -5.27 11.80
CA LYS A 99 39.41 -5.49 13.12
C LYS A 99 38.21 -4.56 13.35
N ILE A 100 38.30 -3.34 12.85
CA ILE A 100 37.17 -2.40 12.85
C ILE A 100 36.05 -2.92 11.93
N ALA A 101 36.38 -3.39 10.73
CA ALA A 101 35.43 -4.03 9.83
C ALA A 101 34.69 -5.19 10.49
N GLN A 102 35.43 -6.10 11.17
CA GLN A 102 34.83 -7.21 11.91
C GLN A 102 33.90 -6.76 13.03
N MET A 103 34.24 -5.67 13.74
CA MET A 103 33.41 -5.12 14.80
C MET A 103 32.09 -4.54 14.24
N ILE A 104 32.18 -3.77 13.16
CA ILE A 104 31.02 -3.20 12.45
C ILE A 104 30.11 -4.32 11.92
N PHE A 105 30.73 -5.33 11.29
CA PHE A 105 30.02 -6.49 10.78
C PHE A 105 29.24 -7.20 11.89
N SER A 106 29.92 -7.55 12.99
CA SER A 106 29.28 -8.24 14.11
C SER A 106 28.14 -7.45 14.72
N GLU A 107 28.29 -6.11 14.83
CA GLU A 107 27.30 -5.21 15.40
C GLU A 107 26.04 -5.12 14.52
N THR A 108 26.23 -4.89 13.22
CA THR A 108 25.12 -4.82 12.25
C THR A 108 24.35 -6.14 12.19
N PHE A 109 25.08 -7.26 12.12
CA PHE A 109 24.50 -8.59 12.01
C PHE A 109 23.71 -8.97 13.28
N LEU A 110 24.28 -8.70 14.47
CA LEU A 110 23.62 -8.98 15.75
C LEU A 110 22.29 -8.22 15.89
N VAL A 111 22.33 -6.90 15.65
CA VAL A 111 21.12 -6.07 15.72
C VAL A 111 20.09 -6.54 14.71
N GLY A 112 20.52 -6.92 13.51
CA GLY A 112 19.66 -7.44 12.47
C GLY A 112 18.95 -8.73 12.86
N ILE A 113 19.71 -9.73 13.33
CA ILE A 113 19.13 -11.02 13.75
C ILE A 113 18.19 -10.83 14.95
N ALA A 114 18.58 -10.01 15.94
CA ALA A 114 17.69 -9.70 17.07
C ALA A 114 16.39 -9.05 16.62
N ALA A 115 16.46 -8.08 15.69
CA ALA A 115 15.27 -7.44 15.11
C ALA A 115 14.38 -8.45 14.36
N THR A 116 14.99 -9.36 13.61
CA THR A 116 14.26 -10.39 12.85
C THR A 116 13.54 -11.36 13.78
N LEU A 117 14.19 -11.83 14.84
CA LEU A 117 13.58 -12.76 15.80
C LEU A 117 12.41 -12.11 16.55
N VAL A 118 12.62 -10.88 17.06
CA VAL A 118 11.54 -10.12 17.72
C VAL A 118 10.41 -9.82 16.73
N GLY A 119 10.76 -9.43 15.50
CA GLY A 119 9.80 -9.16 14.43
C GLY A 119 9.00 -10.39 14.04
N SER A 120 9.65 -11.55 13.90
CA SER A 120 8.94 -12.81 13.62
C SER A 120 7.96 -13.16 14.75
N ALA A 121 8.35 -12.95 16.02
CA ALA A 121 7.44 -13.17 17.15
C ALA A 121 6.21 -12.23 17.11
N VAL A 122 6.41 -10.95 16.80
CA VAL A 122 5.32 -9.99 16.56
C VAL A 122 4.50 -10.40 15.33
N GLY A 123 5.18 -10.90 14.29
CA GLY A 123 4.58 -11.38 13.04
C GLY A 123 3.60 -12.54 13.26
N VAL A 124 3.89 -13.46 14.16
CA VAL A 124 2.93 -14.53 14.55
C VAL A 124 1.62 -13.94 15.06
N GLY A 125 1.71 -12.90 15.91
CA GLY A 125 0.53 -12.17 16.40
C GLY A 125 -0.24 -11.47 15.26
N LEU A 126 0.47 -10.79 14.36
CA LEU A 126 -0.14 -10.16 13.19
C LEU A 126 -0.79 -11.18 12.27
N THR A 127 -0.15 -12.33 12.01
CA THR A 127 -0.73 -13.42 11.21
C THR A 127 -2.05 -13.92 11.79
N SER A 128 -2.15 -14.04 13.12
CA SER A 128 -3.39 -14.45 13.80
C SER A 128 -4.51 -13.42 13.61
N ILE A 129 -4.19 -12.12 13.67
CA ILE A 129 -5.17 -11.04 13.47
C ILE A 129 -5.65 -11.03 12.03
N VAL A 130 -4.71 -11.05 11.08
CA VAL A 130 -5.01 -10.98 9.63
C VAL A 130 -5.80 -12.19 9.19
N HIS A 131 -5.44 -13.38 9.66
CA HIS A 131 -6.19 -14.60 9.37
C HIS A 131 -7.67 -14.46 9.78
N ARG A 132 -7.94 -14.01 11.01
CA ARG A 132 -9.33 -13.79 11.46
C ARG A 132 -10.08 -12.80 10.58
N LEU A 133 -9.44 -11.66 10.26
CA LEU A 133 -10.05 -10.65 9.41
C LEU A 133 -10.32 -11.17 7.99
N LEU A 134 -9.38 -11.94 7.41
CA LEU A 134 -9.57 -12.54 6.08
C LEU A 134 -10.66 -13.62 6.09
N VAL A 135 -10.68 -14.47 7.09
CA VAL A 135 -11.72 -15.51 7.23
C VAL A 135 -13.11 -14.88 7.36
N ASP A 136 -13.23 -13.84 8.20
CA ASP A 136 -14.49 -13.12 8.37
C ASP A 136 -14.92 -12.38 7.10
N GLN A 137 -13.96 -11.79 6.35
CA GLN A 137 -14.25 -11.02 5.14
C GLN A 137 -14.56 -11.91 3.93
N LEU A 138 -13.92 -13.08 3.83
CA LEU A 138 -14.10 -14.03 2.72
C LEU A 138 -15.13 -15.13 3.05
N ASP A 139 -15.73 -15.11 4.25
CA ASP A 139 -16.66 -16.13 4.77
C ASP A 139 -16.12 -17.57 4.60
N LEU A 140 -14.82 -17.75 4.83
CA LEU A 140 -14.11 -19.00 4.62
C LEU A 140 -14.23 -19.91 5.85
N ASN A 141 -14.57 -21.17 5.65
CA ASN A 141 -14.51 -22.21 6.70
C ASN A 141 -13.12 -22.89 6.69
N ILE A 142 -12.10 -22.22 7.23
CA ILE A 142 -10.75 -22.81 7.31
C ILE A 142 -10.58 -23.48 8.68
N SER A 143 -10.73 -24.79 8.71
CA SER A 143 -10.39 -25.61 9.86
C SER A 143 -8.86 -25.83 9.90
N HIS A 144 -8.26 -25.68 11.11
CA HIS A 144 -6.83 -25.98 11.38
C HIS A 144 -5.79 -24.95 10.88
N PHE A 145 -6.13 -23.66 10.80
CA PHE A 145 -5.12 -22.63 10.58
C PHE A 145 -4.22 -22.45 11.81
N THR A 146 -2.91 -22.56 11.60
CA THR A 146 -1.90 -22.26 12.63
C THR A 146 -1.16 -20.98 12.26
N PRO A 147 -1.19 -19.93 13.11
CA PRO A 147 -0.46 -18.68 12.86
C PRO A 147 1.06 -18.85 12.85
N PHE A 148 1.55 -19.92 13.48
CA PHE A 148 2.96 -20.26 13.50
C PHE A 148 3.29 -21.20 12.35
N SER A 149 4.11 -20.70 11.41
CA SER A 149 4.68 -21.46 10.30
C SER A 149 6.19 -21.56 10.45
N ILE A 150 6.70 -22.78 10.64
CA ILE A 150 8.15 -23.01 10.69
C ILE A 150 8.82 -22.67 9.36
N HIS A 151 8.14 -22.93 8.24
CA HIS A 151 8.59 -22.61 6.90
C HIS A 151 8.70 -21.09 6.71
N GLY A 152 7.64 -20.33 7.07
CA GLY A 152 7.66 -18.88 7.06
C GLY A 152 8.75 -18.28 7.95
N LEU A 153 8.98 -18.86 9.14
CA LEU A 153 10.06 -18.44 10.04
C LEU A 153 11.44 -18.66 9.41
N LEU A 154 11.68 -19.83 8.84
CA LEU A 154 12.96 -20.14 8.21
C LEU A 154 13.27 -19.24 7.02
N ILE A 155 12.29 -19.01 6.13
CA ILE A 155 12.42 -18.08 5.01
C ILE A 155 12.72 -16.67 5.51
N THR A 156 11.96 -16.17 6.50
CA THR A 156 12.15 -14.83 7.06
C THR A 156 13.55 -14.68 7.66
N VAL A 157 13.98 -15.61 8.51
CA VAL A 157 15.30 -15.54 9.15
C VAL A 157 16.42 -15.64 8.12
N LEU A 158 16.31 -16.54 7.14
CA LEU A 158 17.30 -16.70 6.09
C LEU A 158 17.39 -15.44 5.21
N PHE A 159 16.24 -14.93 4.76
CA PHE A 159 16.15 -13.74 3.92
C PHE A 159 16.77 -12.52 4.61
N PHE A 160 16.36 -12.22 5.84
CA PHE A 160 16.91 -11.10 6.59
C PHE A 160 18.38 -11.30 6.97
N ALA A 161 18.81 -12.54 7.27
CA ALA A 161 20.22 -12.84 7.51
C ALA A 161 21.08 -12.50 6.29
N VAL A 162 20.63 -12.85 5.07
CA VAL A 162 21.31 -12.48 3.82
C VAL A 162 21.32 -10.96 3.63
N LEU A 163 20.18 -10.26 3.85
CA LEU A 163 20.12 -8.80 3.75
C LEU A 163 21.09 -8.11 4.72
N PHE A 164 21.12 -8.54 5.99
CA PHE A 164 22.03 -7.98 6.98
C PHE A 164 23.49 -8.32 6.71
N LEU A 165 23.76 -9.50 6.18
CA LEU A 165 25.10 -9.89 5.74
C LEU A 165 25.60 -8.96 4.62
N LEU A 166 24.78 -8.75 3.59
CA LEU A 166 25.11 -7.83 2.49
C LEU A 166 25.32 -6.40 3.00
N ALA A 167 24.41 -5.90 3.83
CA ALA A 167 24.50 -4.57 4.42
C ALA A 167 25.75 -4.42 5.30
N ALA A 168 26.07 -5.42 6.13
CA ALA A 168 27.25 -5.42 6.98
C ALA A 168 28.55 -5.38 6.17
N VAL A 169 28.61 -6.13 5.07
CA VAL A 169 29.76 -6.12 4.14
C VAL A 169 29.93 -4.74 3.51
N VAL A 170 28.87 -4.17 2.91
CA VAL A 170 28.91 -2.85 2.27
C VAL A 170 29.37 -1.78 3.26
N ASN A 171 28.86 -1.81 4.48
CA ASN A 171 29.17 -0.85 5.52
C ASN A 171 30.61 -0.98 6.03
N ALA A 172 31.09 -2.21 6.27
CA ALA A 172 32.45 -2.45 6.68
C ALA A 172 33.46 -1.91 5.65
N PHE A 173 33.22 -2.15 4.35
CA PHE A 173 34.06 -1.59 3.28
C PHE A 173 34.01 -0.07 3.21
N SER A 174 32.85 0.53 3.41
CA SER A 174 32.68 1.99 3.34
C SER A 174 33.51 2.76 4.36
N ILE A 175 33.66 2.23 5.59
CA ILE A 175 34.42 2.90 6.65
C ILE A 175 35.92 2.63 6.55
N VAL A 176 36.32 1.41 6.26
CA VAL A 176 37.75 1.04 6.22
C VAL A 176 38.51 1.78 5.11
N LYS A 177 37.82 2.17 4.04
CA LYS A 177 38.40 2.97 2.95
C LYS A 177 38.62 4.45 3.30
N LYS A 178 38.03 4.97 4.39
CA LYS A 178 38.17 6.38 4.78
C LYS A 178 39.47 6.60 5.57
N PRO A 179 40.25 7.66 5.27
CA PRO A 179 41.42 8.03 6.05
C PRO A 179 41.05 8.33 7.50
N ILE A 180 41.88 7.93 8.48
CA ILE A 180 41.65 8.15 9.93
C ILE A 180 41.40 9.63 10.24
N LEU A 181 42.19 10.53 9.62
CA LEU A 181 42.04 11.97 9.82
C LEU A 181 40.68 12.48 9.37
N ALA A 182 40.13 11.94 8.26
CA ALA A 182 38.78 12.30 7.79
C ALA A 182 37.69 11.81 8.76
N LEU A 183 37.86 10.65 9.41
CA LEU A 183 36.93 10.13 10.40
C LEU A 183 36.91 10.99 11.68
N ILE A 184 38.06 11.51 12.11
CA ILE A 184 38.18 12.40 13.31
C ILE A 184 37.54 13.76 13.06
N ARG A 185 37.80 14.33 11.87
CA ARG A 185 37.34 15.68 11.49
C ARG A 185 35.91 15.70 10.94
N ALA A 186 35.24 14.58 10.79
CA ALA A 186 33.93 14.48 10.16
C ALA A 186 32.86 15.44 10.74
N ASP A 187 32.92 15.72 12.07
CA ASP A 187 31.98 16.66 12.71
C ASP A 187 32.45 18.12 12.65
N GLN A 188 33.71 18.37 12.32
CA GLN A 188 34.31 19.73 12.37
C GLN A 188 34.39 20.40 11.00
N THR A 189 34.30 19.61 9.93
CA THR A 189 34.30 20.14 8.57
C THR A 189 32.87 20.50 8.17
N PRO A 190 32.49 21.80 8.18
CA PRO A 190 31.23 22.18 7.55
C PRO A 190 31.31 21.81 6.08
N THR A 191 30.31 21.13 5.57
CA THR A 191 30.16 20.83 4.16
C THR A 191 29.94 22.14 3.39
N ARG A 192 31.00 22.95 3.27
CA ARG A 192 31.03 24.12 2.37
C ARG A 192 31.18 23.59 0.94
N ILE A 193 30.09 23.17 0.34
CA ILE A 193 30.03 22.99 -1.10
C ILE A 193 30.04 24.38 -1.72
N LYS A 194 31.16 24.75 -2.34
CA LYS A 194 31.20 25.91 -3.24
C LYS A 194 30.29 25.56 -4.42
N GLN A 195 29.03 25.98 -4.36
CA GLN A 195 28.10 25.78 -5.46
C GLN A 195 28.40 26.83 -6.53
N HIS A 196 28.82 26.38 -7.71
CA HIS A 196 28.80 27.20 -8.90
C HIS A 196 27.33 27.53 -9.23
N LYS A 197 27.01 28.82 -9.37
CA LYS A 197 25.64 29.28 -9.62
C LYS A 197 24.99 28.58 -10.82
N PHE A 198 25.78 28.32 -11.86
CA PHE A 198 25.33 27.63 -13.06
C PHE A 198 24.95 26.16 -12.79
N LEU A 199 25.81 25.42 -12.08
CA LEU A 199 25.52 24.02 -11.71
C LEU A 199 24.26 23.92 -10.82
N PHE A 200 24.12 24.84 -9.89
CA PHE A 200 22.94 24.90 -9.04
C PHE A 200 21.64 25.14 -9.83
N PHE A 201 21.68 26.06 -10.79
CA PHE A 201 20.54 26.29 -11.68
C PHE A 201 20.23 25.08 -12.54
N LEU A 202 21.26 24.42 -13.08
CA LEU A 202 21.11 23.19 -13.85
C LEU A 202 20.46 22.07 -13.02
N GLU A 203 20.87 21.89 -11.75
CA GLU A 203 20.27 20.90 -10.83
C GLU A 203 18.78 21.19 -10.56
N VAL A 204 18.39 22.46 -10.42
CA VAL A 204 16.98 22.86 -10.26
C VAL A 204 16.16 22.45 -11.49
N VAL A 205 16.67 22.76 -12.69
CA VAL A 205 16.01 22.41 -13.96
C VAL A 205 15.92 20.90 -14.13
N LEU A 206 17.02 20.16 -13.87
CA LEU A 206 17.04 18.71 -13.95
C LEU A 206 16.07 18.06 -12.96
N GLY A 207 15.98 18.58 -11.73
CA GLY A 207 15.04 18.08 -10.73
C GLY A 207 13.59 18.15 -11.20
N ILE A 208 13.19 19.29 -11.75
CA ILE A 208 11.84 19.50 -12.28
C ILE A 208 11.63 18.66 -13.54
N ALA A 209 12.60 18.59 -14.44
CA ALA A 209 12.52 17.84 -15.68
C ALA A 209 12.39 16.33 -15.43
N PHE A 210 13.19 15.78 -14.49
CA PHE A 210 13.08 14.36 -14.11
C PHE A 210 11.74 14.02 -13.49
N LEU A 211 11.21 14.85 -12.58
CA LEU A 211 9.86 14.61 -12.04
C LEU A 211 8.80 14.71 -13.13
N GLY A 212 8.88 15.71 -13.99
CA GLY A 212 7.95 15.87 -15.11
C GLY A 212 7.97 14.67 -16.05
N CYS A 213 9.16 14.16 -16.40
CA CYS A 213 9.33 12.95 -17.20
C CYS A 213 8.72 11.73 -16.49
N GLY A 214 9.01 11.53 -15.19
CA GLY A 214 8.48 10.42 -14.42
C GLY A 214 6.96 10.43 -14.34
N TYR A 215 6.36 11.57 -14.07
CA TYR A 215 4.90 11.72 -14.01
C TYR A 215 4.24 11.53 -15.39
N TYR A 216 4.88 12.01 -16.45
CA TYR A 216 4.42 11.77 -17.81
C TYR A 216 4.39 10.27 -18.14
N MET A 217 5.45 9.52 -17.78
CA MET A 217 5.50 8.07 -17.97
C MET A 217 4.44 7.34 -17.15
N MET A 218 4.20 7.77 -15.90
CA MET A 218 3.14 7.19 -15.06
C MET A 218 1.75 7.37 -15.69
N LYS A 219 1.47 8.57 -16.22
CA LYS A 219 0.19 8.85 -16.89
C LYS A 219 -0.03 8.00 -18.15
N HIS A 220 1.03 7.67 -18.89
CA HIS A 220 0.96 6.95 -20.15
C HIS A 220 1.46 5.50 -20.02
N VAL A 221 1.29 4.89 -18.84
CA VAL A 221 1.77 3.52 -18.57
C VAL A 221 1.15 2.49 -19.52
N GLY A 222 -0.10 2.68 -19.96
CA GLY A 222 -0.75 1.81 -20.96
C GLY A 222 0.00 1.75 -22.30
N THR A 223 0.62 2.88 -22.71
CA THR A 223 1.41 2.97 -23.96
C THR A 223 2.83 2.43 -23.79
N TYR A 224 3.51 2.78 -22.70
CA TYR A 224 4.93 2.44 -22.49
C TYR A 224 5.16 1.17 -21.67
N GLN A 225 4.13 0.63 -21.05
CA GLN A 225 4.13 -0.61 -20.27
C GLN A 225 5.31 -0.69 -19.26
N VAL A 226 5.98 -1.84 -19.16
CA VAL A 226 7.10 -2.09 -18.23
C VAL A 226 8.26 -1.12 -18.41
N PHE A 227 8.55 -0.69 -19.65
CA PHE A 227 9.59 0.30 -19.91
C PHE A 227 9.27 1.65 -19.27
N GLY A 228 8.00 2.11 -19.39
CA GLY A 228 7.54 3.35 -18.76
C GLY A 228 7.67 3.32 -17.24
N ILE A 229 7.37 2.19 -16.61
CA ILE A 229 7.53 1.98 -15.15
C ILE A 229 9.00 2.10 -14.75
N GLY A 230 9.91 1.47 -15.50
CA GLY A 230 11.36 1.54 -15.24
C GLY A 230 11.90 2.97 -15.33
N VAL A 231 11.53 3.69 -16.41
CA VAL A 231 11.92 5.09 -16.59
C VAL A 231 11.33 5.98 -15.50
N ALA A 232 10.05 5.81 -15.15
CA ALA A 232 9.40 6.56 -14.08
C ALA A 232 10.12 6.37 -12.74
N LEU A 233 10.44 5.13 -12.39
CA LEU A 233 11.12 4.82 -11.12
C LEU A 233 12.48 5.54 -11.03
N VAL A 234 13.31 5.45 -12.07
CA VAL A 234 14.64 6.08 -12.07
C VAL A 234 14.53 7.61 -12.04
N THR A 235 13.67 8.17 -12.89
CA THR A 235 13.54 9.63 -13.00
C THR A 235 12.90 10.26 -11.76
N ILE A 236 11.93 9.61 -11.12
CA ILE A 236 11.32 10.09 -9.87
C ILE A 236 12.33 10.05 -8.72
N VAL A 237 13.12 8.98 -8.60
CA VAL A 237 14.15 8.88 -7.55
C VAL A 237 15.20 9.98 -7.73
N LEU A 238 15.72 10.17 -8.94
CA LEU A 238 16.70 11.23 -9.25
C LEU A 238 16.08 12.62 -9.08
N GLY A 239 14.88 12.83 -9.59
CA GLY A 239 14.15 14.09 -9.44
C GLY A 239 13.91 14.47 -7.99
N THR A 240 13.46 13.51 -7.16
CA THR A 240 13.27 13.69 -5.72
C THR A 240 14.57 14.10 -5.03
N TYR A 241 15.69 13.48 -5.40
CA TYR A 241 16.99 13.87 -4.87
C TYR A 241 17.34 15.32 -5.22
N PHE A 242 17.21 15.74 -6.49
CA PHE A 242 17.50 17.12 -6.91
C PHE A 242 16.54 18.15 -6.30
N ILE A 243 15.25 17.78 -6.07
CA ILE A 243 14.31 18.66 -5.37
C ILE A 243 14.84 19.03 -3.97
N PHE A 244 15.29 18.05 -3.19
CA PHE A 244 15.84 18.33 -1.86
C PHE A 244 17.23 18.97 -1.91
N HIS A 245 18.06 18.59 -2.89
CA HIS A 245 19.43 19.11 -3.01
C HIS A 245 19.47 20.56 -3.46
N SER A 246 18.55 20.99 -4.32
CA SER A 246 18.63 22.28 -4.99
C SER A 246 17.35 23.10 -4.91
N VAL A 247 16.18 22.55 -5.24
CA VAL A 247 14.95 23.33 -5.37
C VAL A 247 14.48 23.88 -4.02
N ILE A 248 14.41 23.05 -2.99
CA ILE A 248 13.97 23.49 -1.65
C ILE A 248 14.97 24.51 -1.07
N ILE A 249 16.26 24.31 -1.30
CA ILE A 249 17.30 25.25 -0.89
C ILE A 249 17.14 26.60 -1.60
N PHE A 250 16.79 26.58 -2.88
CA PHE A 250 16.48 27.79 -3.64
C PHE A 250 15.32 28.56 -3.03
N PHE A 251 14.20 27.88 -2.71
CA PHE A 251 13.04 28.50 -2.06
C PHE A 251 13.39 29.06 -0.68
N LEU A 252 14.12 28.33 0.15
CA LEU A 252 14.56 28.84 1.45
C LEU A 252 15.46 30.08 1.32
N SER A 253 16.31 30.12 0.30
CA SER A 253 17.14 31.30 0.03
C SER A 253 16.33 32.52 -0.37
N LEU A 254 15.24 32.33 -1.13
CA LEU A 254 14.29 33.39 -1.48
C LEU A 254 13.54 33.91 -0.24
N LEU A 255 13.04 32.99 0.62
CA LEU A 255 12.37 33.36 1.87
C LEU A 255 13.32 34.13 2.81
N LYS A 256 14.60 33.76 2.83
CA LYS A 256 15.61 34.45 3.64
C LYS A 256 15.92 35.87 3.14
N LYS A 257 15.81 36.11 1.82
CA LYS A 257 15.99 37.45 1.23
C LYS A 257 14.83 38.40 1.51
N SER A 258 13.66 37.88 1.81
CA SER A 258 12.49 38.70 2.17
C SER A 258 12.65 39.24 3.59
N GLU A 259 12.88 40.54 3.75
CA GLU A 259 13.02 41.19 5.06
C GLU A 259 11.76 41.05 5.91
N GLN A 260 10.57 41.12 5.30
CA GLN A 260 9.30 40.98 5.99
C GLN A 260 9.13 39.62 6.68
N ILE A 261 9.74 38.56 6.12
CA ILE A 261 9.67 37.20 6.70
C ILE A 261 10.89 36.93 7.59
N SER A 262 12.06 37.30 7.13
CA SER A 262 13.35 36.99 7.76
C SER A 262 13.53 37.71 9.11
N LEU A 263 13.14 38.98 9.21
CA LEU A 263 13.35 39.80 10.40
C LEU A 263 12.29 39.59 11.52
N LYS A 264 11.24 38.79 11.27
CA LYS A 264 10.21 38.49 12.30
C LYS A 264 10.74 37.48 13.33
N LYS A 265 10.86 37.88 14.60
CA LYS A 265 11.23 37.00 15.73
C LYS A 265 12.55 36.25 15.48
N LEU A 266 12.53 34.92 15.57
CA LEU A 266 13.67 34.02 15.31
C LEU A 266 13.69 33.45 13.89
N ASN A 267 12.93 34.02 12.93
CA ASN A 267 12.81 33.43 11.59
C ASN A 267 14.16 33.34 10.84
N ASN A 268 15.02 34.36 10.95
CA ASN A 268 16.33 34.32 10.30
C ASN A 268 17.20 33.18 10.83
N PHE A 269 17.17 32.95 12.14
CA PHE A 269 17.85 31.82 12.76
C PHE A 269 17.25 30.49 12.26
N THR A 270 15.91 30.36 12.31
CA THR A 270 15.20 29.14 11.87
C THR A 270 15.44 28.82 10.39
N LEU A 271 15.35 29.83 9.49
CA LEU A 271 15.63 29.67 8.05
C LEU A 271 17.09 29.28 7.78
N SER A 272 18.02 29.85 8.54
CA SER A 272 19.44 29.50 8.43
C SER A 272 19.72 28.07 8.88
N GLN A 273 19.10 27.64 9.98
CA GLN A 273 19.18 26.25 10.47
C GLN A 273 18.55 25.27 9.46
N LEU A 274 17.37 25.60 8.92
CA LEU A 274 16.70 24.79 7.92
C LEU A 274 17.55 24.64 6.65
N ASN A 275 18.12 25.74 6.15
CA ASN A 275 19.00 25.69 4.97
C ASN A 275 20.22 24.78 5.19
N PHE A 276 20.81 24.83 6.40
CA PHE A 276 21.93 23.96 6.75
C PHE A 276 21.48 22.49 6.86
N ARG A 277 20.37 22.21 7.58
CA ARG A 277 19.88 20.86 7.81
C ARG A 277 19.39 20.19 6.55
N ILE A 278 18.66 20.89 5.67
CA ILE A 278 18.18 20.30 4.42
C ILE A 278 19.34 19.90 3.52
N ARG A 279 20.40 20.70 3.47
CA ARG A 279 21.64 20.33 2.74
C ARG A 279 22.31 19.08 3.34
N GLU A 280 22.41 19.01 4.65
CA GLU A 280 23.01 17.87 5.34
C GLU A 280 22.14 16.61 5.23
N TYR A 281 20.79 16.79 5.18
CA TYR A 281 19.80 15.71 5.22
C TYR A 281 19.21 15.38 3.86
N THR A 282 19.74 15.90 2.75
CA THR A 282 19.19 15.72 1.39
C THR A 282 18.88 14.25 1.08
N GLN A 283 19.85 13.35 1.24
CA GLN A 283 19.66 11.92 0.97
C GLN A 283 18.56 11.31 1.83
N MET A 284 18.54 11.67 3.12
CA MET A 284 17.53 11.19 4.05
C MET A 284 16.14 11.71 3.69
N LEU A 285 16.02 13.01 3.43
CA LEU A 285 14.72 13.61 3.09
C LEU A 285 14.18 13.06 1.76
N SER A 286 15.06 12.79 0.79
CA SER A 286 14.68 12.13 -0.46
C SER A 286 14.15 10.73 -0.22
N MET A 287 14.85 9.91 0.58
CA MET A 287 14.40 8.58 0.95
C MET A 287 13.08 8.61 1.75
N VAL A 288 12.95 9.56 2.68
CA VAL A 288 11.73 9.76 3.45
C VAL A 288 10.55 10.14 2.55
N ALA A 289 10.74 10.99 1.54
CA ALA A 289 9.69 11.33 0.57
C ALA A 289 9.27 10.11 -0.26
N MET A 290 10.23 9.26 -0.64
CA MET A 290 9.93 8.00 -1.33
C MET A 290 9.18 7.02 -0.43
N LEU A 291 9.63 6.83 0.82
CA LEU A 291 8.92 6.00 1.80
C LEU A 291 7.52 6.53 2.11
N PHE A 292 7.36 7.86 2.13
CA PHE A 292 6.06 8.51 2.29
C PHE A 292 5.13 8.16 1.12
N ALA A 293 5.62 8.30 -0.11
CA ALA A 293 4.86 7.97 -1.31
C ALA A 293 4.49 6.48 -1.35
N LEU A 294 5.43 5.59 -1.00
CA LEU A 294 5.18 4.16 -0.94
C LEU A 294 4.17 3.79 0.16
N ALA A 295 4.28 4.40 1.34
CA ALA A 295 3.38 4.13 2.45
C ALA A 295 1.95 4.62 2.19
N LEU A 296 1.80 5.88 1.78
CA LEU A 296 0.50 6.45 1.43
C LEU A 296 -0.08 5.79 0.18
N GLY A 297 0.77 5.53 -0.84
CA GLY A 297 0.37 4.87 -2.08
C GLY A 297 -0.13 3.44 -1.85
N ALA A 298 0.60 2.63 -1.07
CA ALA A 298 0.20 1.27 -0.74
C ALA A 298 -1.14 1.23 0.02
N LEU A 299 -1.32 2.12 0.99
CA LEU A 299 -2.58 2.25 1.73
C LEU A 299 -3.73 2.69 0.82
N THR A 300 -3.49 3.66 -0.08
CA THR A 300 -4.51 4.18 -1.00
C THR A 300 -4.92 3.14 -2.03
N VAL A 301 -3.94 2.44 -2.62
CA VAL A 301 -4.19 1.39 -3.60
C VAL A 301 -4.89 0.19 -2.96
N GLY A 302 -4.46 -0.22 -1.75
CA GLY A 302 -5.10 -1.30 -1.01
C GLY A 302 -6.59 -1.03 -0.76
N LEU A 303 -6.91 0.14 -0.19
CA LEU A 303 -8.31 0.53 0.05
C LEU A 303 -9.08 0.81 -1.26
N GLY A 304 -8.39 1.24 -2.32
CA GLY A 304 -8.98 1.40 -3.65
C GLY A 304 -9.48 0.07 -4.23
N PHE A 305 -8.72 -1.02 -4.06
CA PHE A 305 -9.15 -2.35 -4.49
C PHE A 305 -10.39 -2.84 -3.74
N LYS A 306 -10.56 -2.48 -2.47
CA LYS A 306 -11.80 -2.78 -1.74
C LYS A 306 -13.03 -2.11 -2.39
N ASN A 307 -12.91 -0.84 -2.79
CA ASN A 307 -13.99 -0.13 -3.46
C ASN A 307 -14.29 -0.74 -4.84
N GLU A 308 -13.26 -1.25 -5.53
CA GLU A 308 -13.39 -1.88 -6.85
C GLU A 308 -14.25 -3.16 -6.82
N ILE A 309 -14.22 -3.93 -5.70
CA ILE A 309 -15.06 -5.14 -5.53
C ILE A 309 -16.54 -4.79 -5.74
N ALA A 310 -17.01 -3.73 -5.06
CA ALA A 310 -18.39 -3.30 -5.15
C ALA A 310 -18.74 -2.80 -6.56
N ASP A 311 -17.87 -2.00 -7.16
CA ASP A 311 -18.09 -1.40 -8.49
C ASP A 311 -18.09 -2.46 -9.59
N LEU A 312 -17.13 -3.39 -9.60
CA LEU A 312 -17.08 -4.47 -10.58
C LEU A 312 -18.27 -5.43 -10.44
N THR A 313 -18.65 -5.74 -9.21
CA THR A 313 -19.81 -6.61 -8.95
C THR A 313 -21.11 -5.96 -9.45
N GLU A 314 -21.30 -4.66 -9.21
CA GLU A 314 -22.50 -3.93 -9.62
C GLU A 314 -22.54 -3.70 -11.14
N ASN A 315 -21.38 -3.47 -11.74
CA ASN A 315 -21.25 -3.11 -13.15
C ASN A 315 -21.26 -4.32 -14.09
N ASN A 316 -21.06 -5.54 -13.58
CA ASN A 316 -21.01 -6.76 -14.40
C ASN A 316 -22.28 -7.63 -14.29
N SER A 317 -23.31 -7.19 -13.57
CA SER A 317 -24.56 -7.96 -13.47
C SER A 317 -25.80 -7.07 -13.53
N GLY A 318 -26.72 -7.43 -14.39
CA GLY A 318 -28.04 -6.79 -14.50
C GLY A 318 -28.94 -7.10 -13.30
N TYR A 319 -28.75 -8.24 -12.67
CA TYR A 319 -29.58 -8.75 -11.56
C TYR A 319 -28.73 -9.24 -10.39
N ASP A 320 -29.30 -9.16 -9.18
CA ASP A 320 -28.62 -9.55 -7.95
C ASP A 320 -28.73 -11.04 -7.66
N LEU A 321 -29.80 -11.69 -8.17
CA LEU A 321 -30.06 -13.11 -8.01
C LEU A 321 -30.78 -13.66 -9.24
N VAL A 322 -30.33 -14.81 -9.73
CA VAL A 322 -30.94 -15.59 -10.79
C VAL A 322 -31.41 -16.93 -10.22
N MET A 323 -32.68 -17.26 -10.38
CA MET A 323 -33.26 -18.53 -9.93
C MET A 323 -33.92 -19.27 -11.08
N ASN A 324 -33.47 -20.51 -11.30
CA ASN A 324 -34.04 -21.40 -12.30
C ASN A 324 -35.00 -22.38 -11.61
N ASN A 325 -36.27 -22.36 -11.97
CA ASN A 325 -37.32 -23.17 -11.39
C ASN A 325 -37.46 -23.07 -9.87
N PRO A 326 -37.61 -21.85 -9.29
CA PRO A 326 -37.70 -21.64 -7.86
C PRO A 326 -38.90 -22.35 -7.24
N ARG A 327 -38.70 -23.02 -6.11
CA ARG A 327 -39.76 -23.69 -5.35
C ARG A 327 -40.55 -22.69 -4.49
N ALA A 328 -41.68 -23.12 -3.95
CA ALA A 328 -42.51 -22.27 -3.09
C ALA A 328 -41.74 -21.69 -1.86
N GLU A 329 -40.82 -22.48 -1.28
CA GLU A 329 -39.96 -22.05 -0.20
C GLU A 329 -38.96 -20.97 -0.62
N ASP A 330 -38.43 -21.06 -1.86
CA ASP A 330 -37.52 -20.06 -2.40
C ASP A 330 -38.24 -18.74 -2.64
N GLN A 331 -39.49 -18.80 -3.11
CA GLN A 331 -40.34 -17.62 -3.33
C GLN A 331 -40.57 -16.82 -2.03
N GLN A 332 -40.73 -17.51 -0.90
CA GLN A 332 -40.88 -16.85 0.38
C GLN A 332 -39.58 -16.13 0.80
N LYS A 333 -38.43 -16.80 0.68
CA LYS A 333 -37.12 -16.21 0.97
C LYS A 333 -36.80 -15.02 0.05
N ILE A 334 -37.16 -15.10 -1.25
CA ILE A 334 -37.00 -13.99 -2.20
C ILE A 334 -37.82 -12.77 -1.76
N LYS A 335 -39.05 -12.97 -1.26
CA LYS A 335 -39.85 -11.85 -0.73
C LYS A 335 -39.24 -11.22 0.52
N GLU A 336 -38.59 -12.00 1.36
CA GLU A 336 -37.89 -11.51 2.56
C GLU A 336 -36.71 -10.60 2.21
N LEU A 337 -36.08 -10.75 1.04
CA LEU A 337 -35.04 -9.83 0.53
C LEU A 337 -35.57 -8.41 0.26
N SER A 338 -36.89 -8.20 0.29
CA SER A 338 -37.52 -6.92 -0.09
C SER A 338 -37.07 -6.44 -1.48
N PRO A 339 -37.28 -7.23 -2.54
CA PRO A 339 -36.76 -6.94 -3.87
C PRO A 339 -37.32 -5.64 -4.41
N THR A 340 -36.48 -4.85 -5.08
CA THR A 340 -36.89 -3.68 -5.85
C THR A 340 -37.50 -4.06 -7.20
N LEU A 341 -37.05 -5.20 -7.75
CA LEU A 341 -37.57 -5.83 -8.94
C LEU A 341 -37.52 -7.35 -8.77
N SER A 342 -38.59 -8.02 -9.13
CA SER A 342 -38.67 -9.49 -9.23
C SER A 342 -39.40 -9.85 -10.49
N ALA A 343 -38.66 -10.08 -11.58
CA ALA A 343 -39.19 -10.48 -12.88
C ALA A 343 -39.23 -12.01 -12.98
N SER A 344 -40.35 -12.56 -13.41
CA SER A 344 -40.52 -13.98 -13.59
C SER A 344 -40.97 -14.25 -15.03
N TYR A 345 -40.18 -15.05 -15.75
CA TYR A 345 -40.40 -15.39 -17.14
C TYR A 345 -40.67 -16.88 -17.26
N THR A 346 -41.79 -17.19 -17.88
CA THR A 346 -42.18 -18.58 -18.18
C THR A 346 -41.52 -19.01 -19.47
N GLN A 347 -40.92 -20.18 -19.47
CA GLN A 347 -40.29 -20.74 -20.67
C GLN A 347 -40.78 -22.14 -20.93
N LYS A 348 -40.85 -22.50 -22.21
CA LYS A 348 -41.11 -23.86 -22.70
C LYS A 348 -39.98 -24.29 -23.61
N GLU A 349 -39.55 -25.54 -23.53
CA GLU A 349 -38.38 -25.97 -24.30
C GLU A 349 -38.61 -27.29 -25.04
N ASP A 350 -38.01 -27.39 -26.23
CA ASP A 350 -37.81 -28.61 -26.97
C ASP A 350 -36.33 -29.01 -27.06
N ALA A 351 -35.97 -29.92 -27.90
CA ALA A 351 -34.60 -30.41 -28.04
C ALA A 351 -33.58 -29.32 -28.45
N GLY A 352 -34.00 -28.28 -29.19
CA GLY A 352 -33.10 -27.28 -29.76
C GLY A 352 -33.47 -25.81 -29.47
N THR A 353 -34.68 -25.57 -28.90
CA THR A 353 -35.20 -24.20 -28.78
C THR A 353 -35.86 -23.98 -27.41
N ILE A 354 -35.66 -22.79 -26.86
CA ILE A 354 -36.35 -22.28 -25.67
C ILE A 354 -37.30 -21.18 -26.14
N TYR A 355 -38.55 -21.32 -25.79
CA TYR A 355 -39.62 -20.36 -26.15
C TYR A 355 -40.01 -19.54 -24.93
N TYR A 356 -39.98 -18.23 -25.08
CA TYR A 356 -40.44 -17.27 -24.11
C TYR A 356 -41.68 -16.51 -24.57
N ASN A 357 -42.47 -16.05 -23.61
CA ASN A 357 -43.66 -15.28 -23.86
C ASN A 357 -43.36 -13.77 -23.94
N ALA A 358 -43.60 -13.14 -25.10
CA ALA A 358 -43.38 -11.72 -25.33
C ALA A 358 -44.16 -10.81 -24.38
N SER A 359 -45.36 -11.25 -23.94
CA SER A 359 -46.20 -10.43 -23.03
C SER A 359 -45.59 -10.25 -21.66
N GLU A 360 -44.78 -11.20 -21.17
CA GLU A 360 -44.10 -11.11 -19.89
C GLU A 360 -42.96 -10.08 -19.94
N PHE A 361 -42.22 -10.00 -21.04
CA PHE A 361 -41.19 -8.97 -21.24
C PHE A 361 -41.79 -7.58 -21.46
N ALA A 362 -42.99 -7.48 -22.00
CA ALA A 362 -43.72 -6.22 -22.09
C ALA A 362 -44.16 -5.71 -20.70
N ALA A 363 -44.56 -6.63 -19.81
CA ALA A 363 -44.95 -6.32 -18.44
C ALA A 363 -43.74 -6.05 -17.52
N GLN A 364 -42.67 -6.81 -17.69
CA GLN A 364 -41.43 -6.74 -16.89
C GLN A 364 -40.21 -6.75 -17.85
N PRO A 365 -39.78 -5.59 -18.35
CA PRO A 365 -38.65 -5.52 -19.29
C PRO A 365 -37.36 -6.08 -18.73
N LEU A 366 -36.63 -6.84 -19.59
CA LEU A 366 -35.29 -7.31 -19.25
C LEU A 366 -34.34 -6.14 -19.06
N ILE A 367 -33.45 -6.22 -18.06
CA ILE A 367 -32.43 -5.23 -17.81
C ILE A 367 -31.11 -5.75 -18.36
N MET A 368 -30.48 -4.98 -19.24
CA MET A 368 -29.16 -5.25 -19.79
C MET A 368 -28.17 -4.22 -19.35
N ILE A 369 -26.92 -4.65 -19.26
CA ILE A 369 -25.77 -3.77 -19.04
C ILE A 369 -25.27 -3.28 -20.39
N LYS A 370 -25.15 -1.96 -20.51
CA LYS A 370 -24.59 -1.31 -21.68
C LYS A 370 -23.30 -0.60 -21.32
N HIS A 371 -22.25 -0.96 -22.04
CA HIS A 371 -20.96 -0.30 -21.97
C HIS A 371 -20.92 0.81 -23.02
N GLU A 372 -20.84 2.07 -22.59
CA GLU A 372 -20.64 3.20 -23.48
C GLU A 372 -19.15 3.52 -23.59
N ASP A 373 -18.69 3.83 -24.80
CA ASP A 373 -17.29 4.22 -25.04
C ASP A 373 -16.89 5.44 -24.22
N GLY A 374 -15.81 5.30 -23.47
CA GLY A 374 -15.27 6.37 -22.63
C GLY A 374 -14.05 5.88 -21.85
N THR A 375 -13.33 6.80 -21.23
CA THR A 375 -12.20 6.45 -20.35
C THR A 375 -12.37 7.16 -19.02
N PRO A 376 -12.87 6.50 -17.99
CA PRO A 376 -13.35 5.11 -17.92
C PRO A 376 -14.68 4.89 -18.69
N PRO A 377 -14.96 3.65 -19.12
CA PRO A 377 -16.22 3.34 -19.79
C PRO A 377 -17.40 3.61 -18.86
N LYS A 378 -18.43 4.26 -19.39
CA LYS A 378 -19.65 4.50 -18.64
C LYS A 378 -20.56 3.28 -18.76
N ILE A 379 -20.94 2.74 -17.62
CA ILE A 379 -21.79 1.55 -17.53
C ILE A 379 -23.19 2.00 -17.13
N THR A 380 -24.18 1.61 -17.93
CA THR A 380 -25.58 1.95 -17.70
C THR A 380 -26.44 0.70 -17.75
N LYS A 381 -27.48 0.65 -16.93
CA LYS A 381 -28.50 -0.41 -16.96
C LYS A 381 -29.67 0.08 -17.78
N GLU A 382 -29.95 -0.57 -18.89
CA GLU A 382 -31.01 -0.21 -19.82
C GLU A 382 -32.12 -1.28 -19.82
N LYS A 383 -33.39 -0.83 -19.83
CA LYS A 383 -34.54 -1.72 -19.98
C LYS A 383 -34.74 -2.03 -21.45
N VAL A 384 -34.74 -3.29 -21.80
CA VAL A 384 -34.91 -3.76 -23.19
C VAL A 384 -36.39 -3.80 -23.53
N PRO A 385 -36.84 -3.10 -24.58
CA PRO A 385 -38.22 -3.22 -25.08
C PRO A 385 -38.52 -4.62 -25.60
N ALA A 386 -39.75 -5.10 -25.42
CA ALA A 386 -40.17 -6.44 -25.86
C ALA A 386 -39.95 -6.69 -27.35
N GLU A 387 -39.98 -5.64 -28.17
CA GLU A 387 -39.73 -5.70 -29.62
C GLU A 387 -38.29 -6.08 -29.99
N LYS A 388 -37.34 -5.80 -29.10
CA LYS A 388 -35.90 -6.06 -29.28
C LYS A 388 -35.44 -7.42 -28.73
N MET A 389 -36.32 -8.17 -28.10
CA MET A 389 -35.96 -9.43 -27.44
C MET A 389 -35.41 -10.49 -28.40
N ASN A 390 -35.66 -10.37 -29.72
CA ASN A 390 -35.09 -11.25 -30.74
C ASN A 390 -33.75 -10.72 -31.33
N GLU A 391 -33.21 -9.61 -30.86
CA GLU A 391 -31.85 -9.18 -31.23
C GLU A 391 -30.81 -10.12 -30.62
N LEU A 392 -29.75 -10.45 -31.37
CA LEU A 392 -28.71 -11.40 -30.95
C LEU A 392 -28.08 -11.05 -29.61
N THR A 393 -27.78 -9.78 -29.40
CA THR A 393 -27.15 -9.30 -28.13
C THR A 393 -28.06 -9.52 -26.93
N VAL A 394 -29.37 -9.35 -27.09
CA VAL A 394 -30.36 -9.57 -26.03
C VAL A 394 -30.54 -11.07 -25.75
N GLN A 395 -30.55 -11.88 -26.82
CA GLN A 395 -30.62 -13.35 -26.67
C GLN A 395 -29.36 -13.92 -25.99
N GLU A 396 -28.16 -13.37 -26.27
CA GLU A 396 -26.91 -13.77 -25.60
C GLU A 396 -26.95 -13.44 -24.11
N GLU A 397 -27.46 -12.28 -23.76
CA GLU A 397 -27.62 -11.89 -22.33
C GLU A 397 -28.64 -12.83 -21.66
N LEU A 398 -29.82 -13.05 -22.26
CA LEU A 398 -30.83 -13.93 -21.71
C LEU A 398 -30.32 -15.37 -21.56
N ARG A 399 -29.57 -15.86 -22.56
CA ARG A 399 -28.94 -17.19 -22.58
C ARG A 399 -27.96 -17.35 -21.41
N SER A 400 -27.29 -16.29 -21.01
CA SER A 400 -26.32 -16.32 -19.91
C SER A 400 -26.97 -16.65 -18.53
N TYR A 401 -28.27 -16.44 -18.38
CA TYR A 401 -29.05 -16.77 -17.18
C TYR A 401 -29.65 -18.17 -17.19
N GLU A 402 -29.55 -18.88 -18.35
CA GLU A 402 -30.09 -20.24 -18.51
C GLU A 402 -29.19 -21.30 -17.86
N LEU A 403 -29.79 -22.49 -17.65
CA LEU A 403 -29.01 -23.65 -17.18
C LEU A 403 -27.99 -24.07 -18.24
N PRO A 404 -26.82 -24.64 -17.83
CA PRO A 404 -25.75 -25.01 -18.78
C PRO A 404 -26.20 -25.85 -19.98
N GLU A 405 -27.11 -26.79 -19.77
CA GLU A 405 -27.72 -27.61 -20.86
C GLU A 405 -28.64 -26.82 -21.77
N GLN A 406 -29.12 -25.68 -21.35
CA GLN A 406 -30.01 -24.79 -22.09
C GLN A 406 -29.25 -23.73 -22.89
N GLN A 407 -28.01 -23.41 -22.49
CA GLN A 407 -27.21 -22.33 -23.11
C GLN A 407 -26.84 -22.61 -24.58
N GLU A 408 -26.87 -23.86 -25.04
CA GLU A 408 -26.62 -24.21 -26.44
C GLU A 408 -27.88 -24.11 -27.31
N LYS A 409 -29.08 -23.92 -26.72
CA LYS A 409 -30.35 -23.87 -27.44
C LYS A 409 -30.60 -22.47 -28.03
N GLU A 410 -31.36 -22.43 -29.12
CA GLU A 410 -31.85 -21.18 -29.70
C GLU A 410 -32.96 -20.59 -28.81
N ILE A 411 -32.90 -19.27 -28.57
CA ILE A 411 -33.95 -18.57 -27.83
C ILE A 411 -34.90 -17.92 -28.81
N LYS A 412 -36.22 -18.16 -28.65
CA LYS A 412 -37.28 -17.51 -29.42
C LYS A 412 -38.31 -16.87 -28.49
N VAL A 413 -38.55 -15.58 -28.70
CA VAL A 413 -39.62 -14.86 -28.03
C VAL A 413 -40.82 -14.80 -28.93
N VAL A 414 -41.89 -15.47 -28.54
CA VAL A 414 -43.10 -15.66 -29.34
C VAL A 414 -44.33 -14.95 -28.72
N SER A 415 -45.37 -14.79 -29.49
CA SER A 415 -46.62 -14.21 -28.99
C SER A 415 -47.29 -15.10 -27.93
N GLN A 416 -48.14 -14.53 -27.09
CA GLN A 416 -48.89 -15.28 -26.07
C GLN A 416 -49.71 -16.44 -26.71
N SER A 417 -50.36 -16.17 -27.86
CA SER A 417 -51.16 -17.18 -28.55
C SER A 417 -50.34 -18.34 -29.08
N GLU A 418 -49.14 -18.08 -29.59
CA GLU A 418 -48.22 -19.12 -30.05
C GLU A 418 -47.65 -19.90 -28.85
N PHE A 419 -47.28 -19.18 -27.77
CA PHE A 419 -46.76 -19.81 -26.58
C PHE A 419 -47.76 -20.78 -25.95
N ASP A 420 -49.06 -20.41 -25.90
CA ASP A 420 -50.10 -21.25 -25.31
C ASP A 420 -50.35 -22.51 -26.11
N GLN A 421 -50.15 -22.47 -27.42
CA GLN A 421 -50.31 -23.63 -28.32
C GLN A 421 -49.16 -24.65 -28.20
N LEU A 422 -47.99 -24.25 -27.66
CA LEU A 422 -46.88 -25.16 -27.44
C LEU A 422 -47.18 -26.11 -26.27
N ASN A 423 -47.37 -27.40 -26.61
CA ASN A 423 -47.55 -28.45 -25.60
C ASN A 423 -46.20 -29.05 -25.18
N LEU A 424 -45.34 -28.22 -24.52
CA LEU A 424 -43.98 -28.54 -24.10
C LEU A 424 -43.83 -28.41 -22.60
N PRO A 425 -42.81 -29.06 -22.00
CA PRO A 425 -42.51 -28.87 -20.58
C PRO A 425 -42.28 -27.38 -20.27
N GLN A 426 -42.83 -26.95 -19.14
CA GLN A 426 -42.75 -25.57 -18.69
C GLN A 426 -41.78 -25.43 -17.53
N SER A 427 -40.93 -24.40 -17.57
CA SER A 427 -40.03 -23.98 -16.51
C SER A 427 -40.10 -22.47 -16.30
N THR A 428 -39.43 -21.98 -15.27
CA THR A 428 -39.49 -20.55 -14.92
C THR A 428 -38.08 -20.02 -14.63
N LEU A 429 -37.76 -18.90 -15.28
CA LEU A 429 -36.57 -18.09 -14.94
C LEU A 429 -37.02 -16.89 -14.13
N GLN A 430 -36.47 -16.72 -12.93
CA GLN A 430 -36.74 -15.57 -12.06
C GLN A 430 -35.48 -14.75 -11.84
N LEU A 431 -35.58 -13.45 -12.14
CA LEU A 431 -34.52 -12.48 -12.06
C LEU A 431 -34.86 -11.42 -11.00
N VAL A 432 -33.98 -11.24 -10.02
CA VAL A 432 -34.28 -10.42 -8.84
C VAL A 432 -33.25 -9.30 -8.70
N GLN A 433 -33.72 -8.09 -8.39
CA GLN A 433 -32.88 -7.00 -7.91
C GLN A 433 -33.29 -6.60 -6.49
N VAL A 434 -32.30 -6.29 -5.66
CA VAL A 434 -32.49 -5.78 -4.30
C VAL A 434 -31.97 -4.36 -4.18
N LYS A 435 -32.38 -3.65 -3.14
CA LYS A 435 -31.94 -2.27 -2.92
C LYS A 435 -30.45 -2.18 -2.56
N ASP A 436 -29.97 -3.15 -1.79
CA ASP A 436 -28.60 -3.22 -1.29
C ASP A 436 -28.14 -4.67 -1.33
N PHE A 437 -27.31 -4.98 -2.32
CA PHE A 437 -26.76 -6.30 -2.53
C PHE A 437 -25.89 -6.73 -1.34
N GLN A 438 -25.05 -5.82 -0.82
CA GLN A 438 -24.13 -6.14 0.25
C GLN A 438 -24.84 -6.46 1.58
N ALA A 439 -25.91 -5.74 1.90
CA ALA A 439 -26.73 -6.01 3.07
C ALA A 439 -27.45 -7.37 2.99
N ASN A 440 -27.68 -7.88 1.76
CA ASN A 440 -28.38 -9.15 1.50
C ASN A 440 -27.45 -10.30 1.09
N LEU A 441 -26.11 -10.19 1.26
CA LEU A 441 -25.14 -11.22 0.82
C LEU A 441 -25.49 -12.62 1.34
N LYS A 442 -25.66 -12.82 2.66
CA LYS A 442 -25.94 -14.14 3.23
C LYS A 442 -27.26 -14.77 2.80
N PRO A 443 -28.39 -14.04 2.76
CA PRO A 443 -29.62 -14.55 2.18
C PRO A 443 -29.48 -14.93 0.70
N ILE A 444 -28.78 -14.13 -0.10
CA ILE A 444 -28.54 -14.40 -1.53
C ILE A 444 -27.65 -15.64 -1.70
N GLU A 445 -26.56 -15.75 -0.95
CA GLU A 445 -25.71 -16.96 -0.89
C GLU A 445 -26.55 -18.23 -0.67
N THR A 446 -27.43 -18.21 0.33
CA THR A 446 -28.32 -19.33 0.65
C THR A 446 -29.21 -19.70 -0.53
N LEU A 447 -29.77 -18.71 -1.23
CA LEU A 447 -30.62 -18.92 -2.39
C LEU A 447 -29.83 -19.43 -3.62
N VAL A 448 -28.63 -18.90 -3.84
CA VAL A 448 -27.72 -19.39 -4.91
C VAL A 448 -27.34 -20.85 -4.65
N ALA A 449 -26.97 -21.20 -3.41
CA ALA A 449 -26.67 -22.58 -3.02
C ALA A 449 -27.90 -23.49 -3.24
N GLN A 450 -29.10 -23.00 -2.91
CA GLN A 450 -30.34 -23.74 -3.09
C GLN A 450 -30.69 -23.92 -4.58
N ASN A 451 -30.44 -22.89 -5.41
CA ASN A 451 -30.56 -22.98 -6.86
C ASN A 451 -29.65 -24.07 -7.47
N LYS A 452 -28.40 -24.14 -7.00
CA LYS A 452 -27.44 -25.20 -7.38
C LYS A 452 -27.89 -26.60 -6.90
N MET A 453 -28.49 -26.72 -5.73
CA MET A 453 -29.01 -27.99 -5.23
C MET A 453 -30.23 -28.45 -6.05
N ASN A 454 -31.10 -27.53 -6.45
CA ASN A 454 -32.29 -27.82 -7.24
C ASN A 454 -31.96 -28.13 -8.70
N ASN A 455 -30.84 -27.61 -9.20
CA ASN A 455 -30.41 -27.77 -10.61
C ASN A 455 -28.97 -28.35 -10.66
N PRO A 456 -28.81 -29.69 -10.70
CA PRO A 456 -27.50 -30.36 -10.64
C PRO A 456 -26.53 -30.00 -11.76
N SER A 457 -27.00 -29.49 -12.88
CA SER A 457 -26.16 -29.00 -13.98
C SER A 457 -25.31 -27.79 -13.58
N LEU A 458 -25.83 -26.91 -12.72
CA LEU A 458 -25.09 -25.76 -12.16
C LEU A 458 -23.90 -26.17 -11.26
N GLN A 459 -23.89 -27.39 -10.71
CA GLN A 459 -22.78 -27.90 -9.93
C GLN A 459 -21.57 -28.32 -10.77
N LYS A 460 -21.78 -28.53 -12.08
CA LYS A 460 -20.74 -28.98 -13.04
C LYS A 460 -19.94 -27.82 -13.63
N VAL A 461 -20.43 -26.61 -13.53
CA VAL A 461 -19.73 -25.40 -13.99
C VAL A 461 -19.02 -24.74 -12.81
N GLU A 462 -17.83 -24.26 -13.07
CA GLU A 462 -17.02 -23.61 -12.05
C GLU A 462 -17.63 -22.26 -11.63
N TYR A 463 -18.19 -21.53 -12.61
CA TYR A 463 -18.87 -20.26 -12.37
C TYR A 463 -20.18 -20.23 -13.19
N SER A 464 -21.29 -19.92 -12.53
CA SER A 464 -22.54 -19.54 -13.17
C SER A 464 -22.62 -18.01 -13.27
N ASN A 465 -23.53 -17.48 -14.08
CA ASN A 465 -23.69 -16.02 -14.24
C ASN A 465 -24.47 -15.39 -13.05
N GLN A 466 -24.09 -15.79 -11.83
CA GLN A 466 -24.64 -15.26 -10.57
C GLN A 466 -23.77 -14.10 -10.08
N LYS A 467 -24.38 -12.99 -9.79
CA LYS A 467 -23.68 -11.82 -9.20
C LYS A 467 -22.92 -12.19 -7.91
N TYR A 468 -23.49 -13.08 -7.09
CA TYR A 468 -22.85 -13.55 -5.88
C TYR A 468 -21.52 -14.28 -6.15
N GLU A 469 -21.48 -15.16 -7.15
CA GLU A 469 -20.24 -15.88 -7.49
C GLU A 469 -19.17 -14.94 -8.06
N MET A 470 -19.56 -13.96 -8.87
CA MET A 470 -18.64 -12.92 -9.34
C MET A 470 -18.12 -12.08 -8.17
N TYR A 471 -18.99 -11.75 -7.21
CA TYR A 471 -18.58 -11.08 -5.98
C TYR A 471 -17.55 -11.91 -5.21
N GLU A 472 -17.76 -13.22 -5.02
CA GLU A 472 -16.79 -14.10 -4.35
C GLU A 472 -15.42 -14.07 -5.03
N VAL A 473 -15.39 -14.15 -6.37
CA VAL A 473 -14.14 -14.09 -7.15
C VAL A 473 -13.43 -12.75 -6.95
N TYR A 474 -14.14 -11.64 -7.11
CA TYR A 474 -13.55 -10.31 -6.92
C TYR A 474 -13.13 -10.08 -5.47
N ASN A 475 -13.97 -10.48 -4.51
CA ASN A 475 -13.65 -10.37 -3.09
C ASN A 475 -12.40 -11.17 -2.73
N GLY A 476 -12.29 -12.40 -3.21
CA GLY A 476 -11.11 -13.24 -2.97
C GLY A 476 -9.82 -12.66 -3.56
N LEU A 477 -9.89 -12.10 -4.78
CA LEU A 477 -8.73 -11.51 -5.44
C LEU A 477 -8.33 -10.17 -4.80
N PHE A 478 -9.28 -9.24 -4.67
CA PHE A 478 -8.96 -7.87 -4.26
C PHE A 478 -8.77 -7.71 -2.76
N SER A 479 -9.36 -8.56 -1.92
CA SER A 479 -9.06 -8.58 -0.49
C SER A 479 -7.59 -8.86 -0.20
N GLY A 480 -6.95 -9.73 -0.99
CA GLY A 480 -5.51 -9.94 -0.91
C GLY A 480 -4.70 -8.64 -1.13
N PHE A 481 -5.07 -7.86 -2.14
CA PHE A 481 -4.46 -6.55 -2.41
C PHE A 481 -4.78 -5.52 -1.32
N GLU A 482 -5.99 -5.49 -0.78
CA GLU A 482 -6.39 -4.63 0.34
C GLU A 482 -5.48 -4.87 1.55
N PHE A 483 -5.37 -6.13 1.98
CA PHE A 483 -4.52 -6.49 3.12
C PHE A 483 -3.04 -6.24 2.85
N MET A 484 -2.55 -6.62 1.67
CA MET A 484 -1.16 -6.35 1.28
C MET A 484 -0.85 -4.86 1.32
N GLY A 485 -1.70 -4.04 0.71
CA GLY A 485 -1.52 -2.58 0.66
C GLY A 485 -1.54 -1.94 2.04
N PHE A 486 -2.47 -2.34 2.91
CA PHE A 486 -2.57 -1.85 4.28
C PHE A 486 -1.29 -2.15 5.09
N PHE A 487 -0.82 -3.39 5.07
CA PHE A 487 0.35 -3.78 5.85
C PHE A 487 1.65 -3.27 5.26
N LEU A 488 1.79 -3.21 3.93
CA LEU A 488 2.92 -2.51 3.30
C LEU A 488 2.95 -1.02 3.67
N GLY A 489 1.78 -0.38 3.64
CA GLY A 489 1.65 1.02 4.07
C GLY A 489 2.11 1.22 5.51
N LEU A 490 1.71 0.34 6.42
CA LEU A 490 2.12 0.37 7.83
C LEU A 490 3.64 0.13 8.00
N ALA A 491 4.22 -0.83 7.25
CA ALA A 491 5.66 -1.08 7.27
C ALA A 491 6.45 0.14 6.83
N PHE A 492 6.10 0.70 5.67
CA PHE A 492 6.80 1.86 5.11
C PHE A 492 6.61 3.12 5.97
N LEU A 493 5.42 3.32 6.56
CA LEU A 493 5.19 4.40 7.50
C LEU A 493 6.07 4.29 8.76
N THR A 494 6.22 3.07 9.29
CA THR A 494 7.07 2.83 10.45
C THR A 494 8.54 3.04 10.13
N MET A 495 9.01 2.60 8.96
CA MET A 495 10.37 2.86 8.48
C MET A 495 10.63 4.37 8.31
N LEU A 496 9.70 5.08 7.67
CA LEU A 496 9.75 6.52 7.49
C LEU A 496 9.83 7.26 8.83
N ALA A 497 8.95 6.91 9.76
CA ALA A 497 8.91 7.52 11.09
C ALA A 497 10.20 7.25 11.86
N SER A 498 10.70 6.01 11.80
CA SER A 498 11.99 5.62 12.38
C SER A 498 13.14 6.45 11.81
N CYS A 499 13.23 6.60 10.48
CA CYS A 499 14.26 7.40 9.83
C CYS A 499 14.25 8.87 10.25
N LEU A 500 13.09 9.51 10.20
CA LEU A 500 12.94 10.92 10.56
C LEU A 500 13.27 11.15 12.03
N MET A 501 12.63 10.39 12.92
CA MET A 501 12.82 10.52 14.36
C MET A 501 14.27 10.29 14.75
N PHE A 502 14.90 9.24 14.22
CA PHE A 502 16.29 8.90 14.49
C PHE A 502 17.24 10.04 14.07
N LYS A 503 17.11 10.57 12.84
CA LYS A 503 17.98 11.64 12.34
C LYS A 503 17.82 12.94 13.12
N ILE A 504 16.58 13.32 13.46
CA ILE A 504 16.29 14.53 14.23
C ILE A 504 16.87 14.41 15.65
N LEU A 505 16.63 13.27 16.32
CA LEU A 505 17.10 13.07 17.70
C LEU A 505 18.63 12.97 17.79
N SER A 506 19.28 12.35 16.80
CA SER A 506 20.74 12.20 16.79
C SER A 506 21.48 13.53 16.59
N GLY A 507 20.89 14.49 15.86
CA GLY A 507 21.40 15.85 15.68
C GLY A 507 21.33 16.72 16.94
N SER A 508 20.58 16.28 17.95
CA SER A 508 20.31 17.09 19.16
C SER A 508 21.55 17.56 19.93
N LYS A 509 22.66 16.80 19.93
CA LYS A 509 23.87 17.15 20.68
C LYS A 509 24.48 18.47 20.22
N SER A 510 24.57 18.71 18.91
CA SER A 510 25.09 20.00 18.38
C SER A 510 24.11 21.14 18.62
N ASP A 511 22.84 20.85 18.69
CA ASP A 511 21.77 21.84 18.81
C ASP A 511 21.63 22.32 20.26
N ILE A 512 21.88 21.47 21.27
CA ILE A 512 21.89 21.85 22.67
C ILE A 512 22.80 23.10 22.89
N ALA A 513 24.04 23.05 22.39
CA ALA A 513 24.96 24.16 22.50
C ALA A 513 24.46 25.46 21.85
N ARG A 514 23.80 25.33 20.66
CA ARG A 514 23.27 26.49 19.94
C ARG A 514 22.06 27.10 20.64
N TYR A 515 21.14 26.29 21.15
CA TYR A 515 19.97 26.76 21.88
C TYR A 515 20.32 27.28 23.27
N GLU A 516 21.31 26.69 23.95
CA GLU A 516 21.87 27.25 25.21
C GLU A 516 22.48 28.63 24.98
N MET A 517 23.19 28.85 23.88
CA MET A 517 23.72 30.17 23.52
C MET A 517 22.61 31.20 23.37
N LEU A 518 21.54 30.87 22.68
CA LEU A 518 20.38 31.76 22.51
C LEU A 518 19.67 32.05 23.83
N GLU A 519 19.58 31.08 24.73
CA GLU A 519 19.00 31.26 26.07
C GLU A 519 19.87 32.19 26.91
N LYS A 520 21.22 32.06 26.86
CA LYS A 520 22.18 32.92 27.54
C LYS A 520 22.15 34.38 27.05
N ILE A 521 21.81 34.60 25.78
CA ILE A 521 21.62 35.95 25.20
C ILE A 521 20.23 36.55 25.58
N GLY A 522 19.40 35.81 26.34
CA GLY A 522 18.13 36.30 26.86
C GLY A 522 16.88 35.95 26.00
N THR A 523 17.00 35.00 25.05
CA THR A 523 15.86 34.58 24.25
C THR A 523 14.85 33.82 25.12
N ARG A 524 13.57 34.21 25.06
CA ARG A 524 12.50 33.55 25.83
C ARG A 524 12.32 32.11 25.41
N ARG A 525 12.18 31.17 26.36
CA ARG A 525 11.95 29.73 26.10
C ARG A 525 10.78 29.43 25.17
N GLY A 526 9.70 30.24 25.20
CA GLY A 526 8.56 30.10 24.29
C GLY A 526 8.93 30.28 22.82
N LEU A 527 9.83 31.23 22.52
CA LEU A 527 10.35 31.47 21.17
C LEU A 527 11.27 30.33 20.71
N LEU A 528 12.08 29.78 21.62
CA LEU A 528 12.93 28.61 21.32
C LEU A 528 12.08 27.38 20.99
N LYS A 529 11.04 27.08 21.78
CA LYS A 529 10.08 26.01 21.48
C LYS A 529 9.37 26.22 20.15
N GLN A 530 8.98 27.45 19.82
CA GLN A 530 8.34 27.79 18.56
C GLN A 530 9.30 27.58 17.37
N SER A 531 10.57 27.96 17.51
CA SER A 531 11.61 27.71 16.50
C SER A 531 11.80 26.22 16.25
N ILE A 532 11.92 25.41 17.32
CA ILE A 532 12.02 23.95 17.23
C ILE A 532 10.82 23.35 16.52
N ARG A 533 9.59 23.70 16.91
CA ARG A 533 8.37 23.18 16.26
C ARG A 533 8.32 23.49 14.76
N ARG A 534 8.71 24.70 14.39
CA ARG A 534 8.76 25.10 12.96
C ARG A 534 9.83 24.34 12.19
N GLU A 535 10.99 24.17 12.79
CA GLU A 535 12.11 23.46 12.18
C GLU A 535 11.77 21.98 11.93
N VAL A 536 11.30 21.28 12.97
CA VAL A 536 10.84 19.90 12.86
C VAL A 536 9.64 19.80 11.90
N GLY A 537 8.70 20.77 11.97
CA GLY A 537 7.55 20.82 11.08
C GLY A 537 7.92 20.90 9.60
N VAL A 538 8.91 21.70 9.23
CA VAL A 538 9.38 21.77 7.83
C VAL A 538 10.05 20.47 7.39
N LEU A 539 10.82 19.82 8.29
CA LEU A 539 11.45 18.52 7.97
C LEU A 539 10.43 17.39 7.78
N PHE A 540 9.25 17.48 8.40
CA PHE A 540 8.13 16.56 8.12
C PHE A 540 7.32 17.01 6.90
N LEU A 541 6.99 18.28 6.80
CA LEU A 541 6.10 18.81 5.75
C LEU A 541 6.70 18.70 4.34
N ALA A 542 8.00 19.02 4.19
CA ALA A 542 8.63 19.02 2.86
C ALA A 542 8.62 17.64 2.16
N PRO A 543 9.04 16.53 2.80
CA PRO A 543 8.91 15.20 2.20
C PRO A 543 7.43 14.76 2.10
N GLY A 544 6.56 15.22 3.02
CA GLY A 544 5.13 14.93 2.98
C GLY A 544 4.45 15.51 1.74
N ILE A 545 4.68 16.79 1.44
CA ILE A 545 4.12 17.45 0.23
C ILE A 545 4.58 16.72 -1.04
N LEU A 546 5.89 16.43 -1.14
CA LEU A 546 6.42 15.76 -2.32
C LEU A 546 5.89 14.33 -2.44
N GLY A 547 5.77 13.62 -1.32
CA GLY A 547 5.20 12.28 -1.27
C GLY A 547 3.74 12.24 -1.71
N VAL A 548 2.91 13.21 -1.28
CA VAL A 548 1.53 13.36 -1.77
C VAL A 548 1.50 13.55 -3.28
N VAL A 549 2.35 14.43 -3.80
CA VAL A 549 2.42 14.66 -5.26
C VAL A 549 2.78 13.37 -5.99
N HIS A 550 3.76 12.60 -5.47
CA HIS A 550 4.12 11.31 -6.06
C HIS A 550 2.94 10.33 -6.07
N VAL A 551 2.14 10.27 -4.98
CA VAL A 551 0.97 9.39 -4.90
C VAL A 551 -0.10 9.80 -5.89
N LEU A 552 -0.42 11.10 -5.99
CA LEU A 552 -1.45 11.58 -6.90
C LEU A 552 -1.12 11.26 -8.37
N PHE A 553 0.14 11.36 -8.77
CA PHE A 553 0.55 10.93 -10.11
C PHE A 553 0.68 9.40 -10.21
N GLY A 554 1.16 8.72 -9.16
CA GLY A 554 1.31 7.28 -9.12
C GLY A 554 -0.01 6.53 -9.26
N LEU A 555 -1.10 7.05 -8.69
CA LEU A 555 -2.43 6.47 -8.80
C LEU A 555 -2.93 6.39 -10.26
N GLN A 556 -2.47 7.28 -11.15
CA GLN A 556 -2.83 7.21 -12.57
C GLN A 556 -2.40 5.89 -13.23
N MET A 557 -1.33 5.25 -12.73
CA MET A 557 -0.91 3.93 -13.22
C MET A 557 -1.95 2.83 -12.95
N PHE A 558 -2.71 2.98 -11.87
CA PHE A 558 -3.72 2.00 -11.46
C PHE A 558 -5.04 2.13 -12.23
N GLY A 559 -5.20 3.15 -13.06
CA GLY A 559 -6.32 3.25 -14.01
C GLY A 559 -6.40 2.11 -15.04
N LEU A 560 -5.37 1.23 -15.12
CA LEU A 560 -5.43 -0.03 -15.88
C LEU A 560 -6.15 -1.16 -15.11
N PHE A 561 -6.24 -1.05 -13.79
CA PHE A 561 -6.75 -2.09 -12.89
C PHE A 561 -7.98 -1.65 -12.10
N MET A 562 -8.21 -0.35 -12.01
CA MET A 562 -9.30 0.28 -11.27
C MET A 562 -10.06 1.25 -12.17
N GLN A 563 -11.38 1.29 -12.05
CA GLN A 563 -12.22 2.23 -12.79
C GLN A 563 -11.97 3.67 -12.36
N ASP A 564 -11.88 3.91 -11.06
CA ASP A 564 -11.54 5.21 -10.48
C ASP A 564 -10.53 5.07 -9.33
N PRO A 565 -9.21 5.19 -9.61
CA PRO A 565 -8.18 5.13 -8.58
C PRO A 565 -8.24 6.24 -7.52
N TYR A 566 -9.04 7.28 -7.75
CA TYR A 566 -9.20 8.41 -6.83
C TYR A 566 -10.47 8.33 -5.97
N LYS A 567 -11.32 7.32 -6.20
CA LYS A 567 -12.55 7.12 -5.42
C LYS A 567 -12.20 7.00 -3.94
N ASP A 568 -12.91 7.76 -3.09
CA ASP A 568 -12.73 7.77 -1.64
C ASP A 568 -11.29 8.00 -1.13
N ILE A 569 -10.44 8.64 -1.92
CA ILE A 569 -9.03 8.93 -1.60
C ILE A 569 -8.86 9.64 -0.24
N TRP A 570 -9.87 10.36 0.23
CA TRP A 570 -9.84 11.06 1.51
C TRP A 570 -9.70 10.09 2.70
N VAL A 571 -10.18 8.84 2.61
CA VAL A 571 -10.11 7.84 3.69
C VAL A 571 -8.66 7.42 3.98
N PRO A 572 -7.90 6.85 3.02
CA PRO A 572 -6.51 6.48 3.26
C PRO A 572 -5.63 7.70 3.59
N PHE A 573 -5.90 8.85 2.97
CA PHE A 573 -5.17 10.08 3.28
C PHE A 573 -5.40 10.52 4.73
N THR A 574 -6.64 10.50 5.20
CA THR A 574 -6.95 10.86 6.60
C THR A 574 -6.27 9.92 7.58
N ILE A 575 -6.38 8.61 7.38
CA ILE A 575 -5.71 7.60 8.24
C ILE A 575 -4.22 7.86 8.28
N PHE A 576 -3.61 8.02 7.10
CA PHE A 576 -2.17 8.23 6.98
C PHE A 576 -1.71 9.53 7.65
N PHE A 577 -2.39 10.65 7.38
CA PHE A 577 -2.01 11.95 7.96
C PHE A 577 -2.21 12.00 9.46
N VAL A 578 -3.22 11.33 10.01
CA VAL A 578 -3.39 11.22 11.48
C VAL A 578 -2.18 10.51 12.09
N LEU A 579 -1.79 9.36 11.54
CA LEU A 579 -0.62 8.61 12.02
C LEU A 579 0.68 9.41 11.85
N TYR A 580 0.86 10.04 10.70
CA TYR A 580 2.04 10.87 10.42
C TYR A 580 2.14 12.08 11.36
N PHE A 581 1.01 12.71 11.66
CA PHE A 581 0.93 13.82 12.62
C PHE A 581 1.26 13.38 14.05
N ILE A 582 0.81 12.19 14.46
CA ILE A 582 1.19 11.60 15.77
C ILE A 582 2.71 11.45 15.85
N TYR A 583 3.36 10.94 14.81
CA TYR A 583 4.83 10.85 14.76
C TYR A 583 5.52 12.21 14.80
N TYR A 584 4.99 13.21 14.12
CA TYR A 584 5.50 14.59 14.22
C TYR A 584 5.42 15.14 15.64
N VAL A 585 4.28 14.98 16.30
CA VAL A 585 4.07 15.46 17.69
C VAL A 585 5.03 14.74 18.64
N LEU A 586 5.12 13.43 18.55
CA LEU A 586 6.01 12.59 19.37
C LEU A 586 7.48 13.00 19.17
N THR A 587 7.93 13.13 17.93
CA THR A 587 9.30 13.53 17.60
C THR A 587 9.61 14.93 18.14
N THR A 588 8.70 15.89 17.95
CA THR A 588 8.86 17.26 18.43
C THR A 588 8.91 17.34 19.95
N TRP A 589 8.06 16.55 20.62
CA TRP A 589 8.05 16.48 22.09
C TRP A 589 9.36 15.90 22.63
N LEU A 590 9.82 14.77 22.10
CA LEU A 590 11.08 14.14 22.49
C LEU A 590 12.27 15.06 22.21
N TYR A 591 12.35 15.65 21.03
CA TYR A 591 13.44 16.54 20.65
C TYR A 591 13.50 17.80 21.51
N THR A 592 12.35 18.43 21.77
CA THR A 592 12.25 19.61 22.64
C THR A 592 12.72 19.29 24.07
N GLY A 593 12.32 18.11 24.59
CA GLY A 593 12.72 17.63 25.92
C GLY A 593 14.24 17.41 26.06
N ILE A 594 14.92 17.06 24.96
CA ILE A 594 16.37 16.86 24.96
C ILE A 594 17.10 18.18 24.83
N VAL A 595 16.70 19.02 23.85
CA VAL A 595 17.43 20.26 23.52
C VAL A 595 17.22 21.35 24.55
N LEU A 596 16.03 21.44 25.14
CA LEU A 596 15.69 22.45 26.18
C LEU A 596 15.60 21.85 27.60
N LYS A 597 16.41 20.81 27.89
CA LYS A 597 16.44 20.19 29.22
C LYS A 597 16.74 21.24 30.29
N LYS A 598 15.88 21.34 31.32
CA LYS A 598 16.20 22.13 32.51
C LYS A 598 17.46 21.53 33.16
N ARG A 599 18.54 22.30 33.26
CA ARG A 599 19.56 21.98 34.27
C ARG A 599 18.94 22.32 35.63
N LEU A 600 18.75 21.31 36.45
CA LEU A 600 18.52 21.45 37.90
C LEU A 600 19.77 22.04 38.53
#